data_fc7df5b67c1a2ffb6997a4618a92c092
#
_entry.id   fc7df5b67c1a2ffb6997a4618a92c092
#
_cell.length_a   1.000
_cell.length_b   1.000
_cell.length_c   1.000
_cell.angle_alpha   90.00
_cell.angle_beta   90.00
_cell.angle_gamma   90.00
#
_symmetry.space_group_name_H-M   'P 1'
#
loop_
_entity.id
_entity.type
_entity.pdbx_description
1 polymer ?
#
loop_
_entity_poly.entity_id
_entity_poly.type
_entity_poly.pdbx_seq_one_letter_code
_entity_poly.pdbx_strand_id
1 'polypeptide(L)'
;LPAAMTPVSTGSPKQLSDNRDGTVSWVITDQGTDRIQLFAGDYVYKELATGSGMPIQFYYSKRYQSRLENGALELMEQAIAYCTSHYGPRSFTEDKPFKIVQLTAFQFGGFANRSISGMGETYFSDENLNNPAKGPASAEVLAHEIIHQWWGLGATLYDPEDEDWNDEGITVYTTYRLMSEIMGEDYARENYTDKWKAVMEDQHASFYQRHPEYLDRLPKRYSNEILASR
;
A
#
# COMPACT_ATOMS: atom_id res chain seq x y z
N LEU A 1 -10.12 23.46 9.43
CA LEU A 1 -9.98 22.31 10.31
C LEU A 1 -9.93 22.76 11.75
N PRO A 2 -10.39 21.94 12.73
CA PRO A 2 -10.10 22.16 14.15
C PRO A 2 -8.60 22.36 14.39
N ALA A 3 -8.23 23.31 15.27
CA ALA A 3 -6.81 23.66 15.47
C ALA A 3 -5.96 22.51 16.03
N ALA A 4 -6.58 21.51 16.67
CA ALA A 4 -5.92 20.31 17.16
C ALA A 4 -5.64 19.25 16.09
N MET A 5 -6.15 19.42 14.86
CA MET A 5 -5.99 18.44 13.79
C MET A 5 -4.82 18.80 12.86
N THR A 6 -4.04 17.80 12.54
CA THR A 6 -2.96 17.88 11.54
C THR A 6 -3.51 17.44 10.18
N PRO A 7 -3.48 18.29 9.13
CA PRO A 7 -3.81 17.89 7.78
C PRO A 7 -2.66 17.10 7.14
N VAL A 8 -2.99 16.04 6.44
CA VAL A 8 -2.07 15.25 5.62
C VAL A 8 -2.67 15.10 4.23
N SER A 9 -1.90 15.36 3.19
CA SER A 9 -2.39 15.35 1.82
C SER A 9 -1.31 14.85 0.85
N THR A 10 -1.72 14.48 -0.35
CA THR A 10 -0.81 14.23 -1.50
C THR A 10 0.09 15.44 -1.75
N GLY A 11 -0.46 16.65 -1.61
CA GLY A 11 0.28 17.89 -1.69
C GLY A 11 0.91 18.32 -0.37
N SER A 12 1.37 19.56 -0.35
CA SER A 12 2.00 20.20 0.81
C SER A 12 0.99 21.13 1.51
N PRO A 13 0.47 20.75 2.70
CA PRO A 13 -0.37 21.63 3.49
C PRO A 13 0.43 22.81 4.04
N LYS A 14 -0.09 24.01 3.87
CA LYS A 14 0.44 25.22 4.46
C LYS A 14 -0.66 25.92 5.24
N GLN A 15 -0.39 26.22 6.52
CA GLN A 15 -1.31 26.99 7.32
C GLN A 15 -1.46 28.40 6.75
N LEU A 16 -2.68 28.83 6.51
CA LEU A 16 -3.03 30.15 5.99
C LEU A 16 -3.33 31.12 7.11
N SER A 17 -4.24 30.76 8.03
CA SER A 17 -4.67 31.60 9.14
C SER A 17 -5.17 30.81 10.33
N ASP A 18 -5.00 31.38 11.53
CA ASP A 18 -5.76 31.01 12.72
C ASP A 18 -7.04 31.86 12.74
N ASN A 19 -8.20 31.24 12.73
CA ASN A 19 -9.49 31.91 12.64
C ASN A 19 -9.98 32.43 14.01
N ARG A 20 -9.27 32.13 15.09
CA ARG A 20 -9.59 32.52 16.49
C ARG A 20 -10.94 32.01 17.01
N ASP A 21 -11.51 31.03 16.35
CA ASP A 21 -12.74 30.32 16.73
C ASP A 21 -12.49 28.84 17.07
N GLY A 22 -11.22 28.48 17.27
CA GLY A 22 -10.78 27.10 17.46
C GLY A 22 -10.52 26.34 16.17
N THR A 23 -10.56 27.02 15.04
CA THR A 23 -10.25 26.47 13.71
C THR A 23 -9.04 27.14 13.06
N VAL A 24 -8.44 26.42 12.12
CA VAL A 24 -7.31 26.87 11.31
C VAL A 24 -7.63 26.63 9.84
N SER A 25 -7.34 27.63 8.99
CA SER A 25 -7.43 27.52 7.57
C SER A 25 -6.10 27.06 6.98
N TRP A 26 -6.18 26.14 6.01
CA TRP A 26 -5.04 25.56 5.32
C TRP A 26 -5.18 25.72 3.81
N VAL A 27 -4.07 25.92 3.13
CA VAL A 27 -3.96 25.77 1.69
C VAL A 27 -3.15 24.52 1.38
N ILE A 28 -3.64 23.72 0.46
CA ILE A 28 -2.96 22.53 -0.03
C ILE A 28 -2.67 22.72 -1.50
N THR A 29 -1.41 22.61 -1.86
CA THR A 29 -0.97 22.68 -3.25
C THR A 29 -0.29 21.39 -3.64
N ASP A 30 -0.63 20.87 -4.81
CA ASP A 30 0.04 19.75 -5.43
C ASP A 30 0.23 19.99 -6.91
N GLN A 31 1.28 19.42 -7.49
CA GLN A 31 1.57 19.46 -8.91
C GLN A 31 1.63 18.03 -9.45
N GLY A 32 0.99 17.81 -10.59
CA GLY A 32 1.03 16.53 -11.27
C GLY A 32 0.15 15.43 -10.65
N THR A 33 -0.87 15.81 -9.88
CA THR A 33 -1.89 14.87 -9.40
C THR A 33 -3.24 15.16 -10.05
N ASP A 34 -3.96 14.12 -10.37
CA ASP A 34 -5.36 14.16 -10.80
C ASP A 34 -6.34 14.13 -9.61
N ARG A 35 -5.86 13.76 -8.43
CA ARG A 35 -6.64 13.65 -7.20
C ARG A 35 -5.88 14.19 -6.01
N ILE A 36 -6.48 15.11 -5.28
CA ILE A 36 -6.00 15.55 -3.97
C ILE A 36 -6.67 14.71 -2.90
N GLN A 37 -5.89 13.95 -2.17
CA GLN A 37 -6.35 13.28 -0.95
C GLN A 37 -6.07 14.15 0.26
N LEU A 38 -7.03 14.21 1.17
CA LEU A 38 -6.92 14.96 2.42
C LEU A 38 -7.36 14.10 3.59
N PHE A 39 -6.47 13.93 4.53
CA PHE A 39 -6.74 13.34 5.84
C PHE A 39 -6.53 14.41 6.91
N ALA A 40 -7.26 14.32 8.01
CA ALA A 40 -7.07 15.17 9.15
C ALA A 40 -7.31 14.39 10.45
N GLY A 41 -6.40 14.50 11.38
CA GLY A 41 -6.47 13.77 12.63
C GLY A 41 -5.51 14.31 13.70
N ASP A 42 -5.60 13.76 14.90
CA ASP A 42 -4.61 13.96 15.97
C ASP A 42 -3.37 13.10 15.69
N TYR A 43 -2.65 13.46 14.64
CA TYR A 43 -1.50 12.70 14.19
C TYR A 43 -0.20 13.15 14.86
N VAL A 44 0.61 12.16 15.21
CA VAL A 44 2.05 12.31 15.43
C VAL A 44 2.75 12.05 14.10
N TYR A 45 3.83 12.78 13.87
CA TYR A 45 4.60 12.68 12.64
C TYR A 45 6.00 12.15 12.92
N LYS A 46 6.45 11.22 12.10
CA LYS A 46 7.83 10.75 12.06
C LYS A 46 8.32 10.71 10.62
N GLU A 47 9.47 11.33 10.37
CA GLU A 47 10.17 11.22 9.09
C GLU A 47 11.34 10.27 9.20
N LEU A 48 11.49 9.42 8.20
CA LEU A 48 12.60 8.51 8.06
C LEU A 48 13.34 8.82 6.78
N ALA A 49 14.64 8.98 6.90
CA ALA A 49 15.53 8.98 5.76
C ALA A 49 15.81 7.53 5.37
N THR A 50 15.31 7.11 4.23
CA THR A 50 15.65 5.81 3.66
C THR A 50 16.98 5.90 2.90
N GLY A 51 17.74 4.81 2.90
CA GLY A 51 18.96 4.72 2.10
C GLY A 51 18.73 4.87 0.59
N SER A 52 17.48 4.77 0.14
CA SER A 52 17.05 4.97 -1.25
C SER A 52 16.87 6.44 -1.66
N GLY A 53 17.09 7.38 -0.74
CA GLY A 53 16.89 8.83 -0.98
C GLY A 53 15.43 9.30 -0.96
N MET A 54 14.45 8.38 -0.85
CA MET A 54 13.04 8.72 -0.74
C MET A 54 12.65 8.84 0.74
N PRO A 55 12.33 10.03 1.28
CA PRO A 55 11.88 10.14 2.66
C PRO A 55 10.48 9.53 2.83
N ILE A 56 10.28 8.81 3.92
CA ILE A 56 8.98 8.31 4.35
C ILE A 56 8.48 9.19 5.49
N GLN A 57 7.26 9.68 5.35
CA GLN A 57 6.56 10.43 6.38
C GLN A 57 5.41 9.58 6.93
N PHE A 58 5.50 9.27 8.20
CA PHE A 58 4.53 8.42 8.87
C PHE A 58 3.64 9.26 9.80
N TYR A 59 2.33 9.25 9.55
CA TYR A 59 1.31 9.98 10.32
C TYR A 59 0.41 8.99 11.05
N TYR A 60 0.47 8.97 12.37
CA TYR A 60 -0.23 8.00 13.20
C TYR A 60 -0.65 8.57 14.56
N SER A 61 -1.63 7.95 15.22
CA SER A 61 -2.02 8.33 16.57
C SER A 61 -0.94 7.97 17.59
N LYS A 62 -0.71 8.83 18.58
CA LYS A 62 0.23 8.61 19.68
C LYS A 62 0.09 7.25 20.36
N ARG A 63 -1.11 6.71 20.44
CA ARG A 63 -1.35 5.40 21.09
C ARG A 63 -0.66 4.24 20.39
N TYR A 64 -0.26 4.38 19.12
CA TYR A 64 0.45 3.36 18.36
C TYR A 64 1.94 3.60 18.23
N GLN A 65 2.46 4.67 18.77
CA GLN A 65 3.85 5.11 18.59
C GLN A 65 4.86 3.99 18.91
N SER A 66 4.73 3.32 20.05
CA SER A 66 5.67 2.26 20.47
C SER A 66 5.64 1.02 19.57
N ARG A 67 4.52 0.77 18.88
CA ARG A 67 4.38 -0.36 17.95
C ARG A 67 5.05 -0.09 16.61
N LEU A 68 5.11 1.16 16.21
CA LEU A 68 5.59 1.59 14.91
C LEU A 68 7.10 1.83 14.86
N GLU A 69 7.74 1.99 16.00
CA GLU A 69 9.18 2.29 16.08
C GLU A 69 10.07 1.07 15.80
N ASN A 70 9.49 -0.14 15.75
CA ASN A 70 10.23 -1.38 15.54
C ASN A 70 9.58 -2.22 14.43
N GLY A 71 10.30 -2.51 13.37
CA GLY A 71 9.92 -3.46 12.33
C GLY A 71 9.10 -2.89 11.17
N ALA A 72 8.06 -2.09 11.41
CA ALA A 72 7.27 -1.52 10.32
C ALA A 72 8.10 -0.59 9.42
N LEU A 73 8.95 0.21 10.04
CA LEU A 73 9.83 1.15 9.33
C LEU A 73 10.90 0.41 8.53
N GLU A 74 11.48 -0.64 9.11
CA GLU A 74 12.45 -1.50 8.43
C GLU A 74 11.81 -2.20 7.22
N LEU A 75 10.59 -2.71 7.35
CA LEU A 75 9.86 -3.31 6.24
C LEU A 75 9.60 -2.30 5.11
N MET A 76 9.22 -1.06 5.45
CA MET A 76 9.03 0.01 4.46
C MET A 76 10.32 0.31 3.71
N GLU A 77 11.45 0.40 4.41
CA GLU A 77 12.77 0.61 3.81
C GLU A 77 13.14 -0.57 2.91
N GLN A 78 12.88 -1.81 3.34
CA GLN A 78 13.13 -3.00 2.54
C GLN A 78 12.26 -3.01 1.26
N ALA A 79 10.97 -2.67 1.34
CA ALA A 79 10.10 -2.60 0.17
C ALA A 79 10.56 -1.54 -0.84
N ILE A 80 10.93 -0.35 -0.36
CA ILE A 80 11.45 0.73 -1.20
C ILE A 80 12.80 0.34 -1.82
N ALA A 81 13.72 -0.24 -1.04
CA ALA A 81 15.01 -0.67 -1.53
C ALA A 81 14.89 -1.78 -2.57
N TYR A 82 14.02 -2.76 -2.33
CA TYR A 82 13.70 -3.83 -3.25
C TYR A 82 13.20 -3.28 -4.59
N CYS A 83 12.16 -2.47 -4.57
CA CYS A 83 11.59 -1.91 -5.79
C CYS A 83 12.58 -1.00 -6.53
N THR A 84 13.33 -0.18 -5.80
CA THR A 84 14.34 0.70 -6.40
C THR A 84 15.45 -0.10 -7.08
N SER A 85 15.91 -1.19 -6.47
CA SER A 85 16.98 -2.01 -7.03
C SER A 85 16.57 -2.83 -8.24
N HIS A 86 15.32 -3.33 -8.25
CA HIS A 86 14.82 -4.20 -9.32
C HIS A 86 14.15 -3.46 -10.47
N TYR A 87 13.50 -2.33 -10.17
CA TYR A 87 12.64 -1.62 -11.12
C TYR A 87 13.05 -0.18 -11.35
N GLY A 88 14.12 0.28 -10.68
CA GLY A 88 14.59 1.65 -10.75
C GLY A 88 13.84 2.58 -9.79
N PRO A 89 14.20 3.87 -9.81
CA PRO A 89 13.57 4.86 -8.94
C PRO A 89 12.09 5.03 -9.29
N ARG A 90 11.31 5.45 -8.28
CA ARG A 90 9.91 5.78 -8.48
C ARG A 90 9.72 6.83 -9.57
N SER A 91 8.79 6.60 -10.51
CA SER A 91 8.66 7.39 -11.74
C SER A 91 8.07 8.79 -11.56
N PHE A 92 7.44 9.10 -10.42
CA PHE A 92 6.85 10.40 -10.14
C PHE A 92 7.37 10.97 -8.83
N THR A 93 7.75 12.24 -8.87
CA THR A 93 8.12 13.09 -7.74
C THR A 93 9.13 12.50 -6.74
N GLU A 94 10.36 12.31 -7.19
CA GLU A 94 11.51 12.02 -6.32
C GLU A 94 11.74 13.07 -5.23
N ASP A 95 11.22 14.27 -5.43
CA ASP A 95 11.29 15.41 -4.53
C ASP A 95 10.20 15.45 -3.45
N LYS A 96 9.18 14.57 -3.54
CA LYS A 96 8.11 14.48 -2.57
C LYS A 96 8.26 13.28 -1.66
N PRO A 97 8.10 13.46 -0.33
CA PRO A 97 8.11 12.35 0.59
C PRO A 97 6.94 11.41 0.32
N PHE A 98 7.19 10.11 0.50
CA PHE A 98 6.11 9.15 0.55
C PHE A 98 5.44 9.24 1.93
N LYS A 99 4.11 9.40 1.95
CA LYS A 99 3.34 9.56 3.17
C LYS A 99 2.54 8.30 3.45
N ILE A 100 2.59 7.83 4.68
CA ILE A 100 1.71 6.76 5.18
C ILE A 100 0.86 7.34 6.28
N VAL A 101 -0.45 7.12 6.20
CA VAL A 101 -1.43 7.71 7.10
C VAL A 101 -2.26 6.61 7.75
N GLN A 102 -2.29 6.58 9.06
CA GLN A 102 -3.25 5.76 9.79
C GLN A 102 -4.66 6.30 9.61
N LEU A 103 -5.57 5.42 9.24
CA LEU A 103 -6.98 5.72 9.05
C LEU A 103 -7.83 5.07 10.14
N THR A 104 -8.90 5.77 10.56
CA THR A 104 -9.88 5.21 11.50
C THR A 104 -10.87 4.34 10.76
N ALA A 105 -11.18 3.19 11.30
CA ALA A 105 -12.25 2.26 10.88
C ALA A 105 -12.32 1.98 9.37
N PHE A 106 -11.94 0.80 8.96
CA PHE A 106 -11.91 0.50 7.55
C PHE A 106 -12.42 -0.86 7.14
N GLN A 107 -13.17 -0.86 6.05
CA GLN A 107 -13.55 -2.06 5.31
C GLN A 107 -12.38 -2.65 4.50
N PHE A 108 -11.36 -1.83 4.23
CA PHE A 108 -10.18 -2.19 3.45
C PHE A 108 -8.92 -2.17 4.31
N GLY A 109 -7.96 -3.03 3.98
CA GLY A 109 -6.66 -3.09 4.68
C GLY A 109 -5.87 -1.81 4.54
N GLY A 110 -5.74 -1.35 3.30
CA GLY A 110 -5.06 -0.13 2.93
C GLY A 110 -5.56 0.40 1.60
N PHE A 111 -4.98 1.47 1.15
CA PHE A 111 -5.07 1.96 -0.22
C PHE A 111 -3.83 2.79 -0.54
N ALA A 112 -3.47 2.86 -1.80
CA ALA A 112 -2.42 3.72 -2.29
C ALA A 112 -2.96 4.83 -3.21
N ASN A 113 -2.30 5.98 -3.15
CA ASN A 113 -2.40 7.02 -4.15
C ASN A 113 -1.00 7.60 -4.38
N ARG A 114 -0.81 8.45 -5.38
CA ARG A 114 0.48 9.08 -5.66
C ARG A 114 1.05 9.76 -4.43
N SER A 115 2.20 9.28 -3.99
CA SER A 115 2.94 9.79 -2.83
C SER A 115 2.23 9.68 -1.47
N ILE A 116 1.10 8.95 -1.39
CA ILE A 116 0.39 8.75 -0.13
C ILE A 116 -0.31 7.39 -0.12
N SER A 117 -0.19 6.66 0.99
CA SER A 117 -0.96 5.45 1.28
C SER A 117 -1.68 5.61 2.60
N GLY A 118 -2.89 5.09 2.65
CA GLY A 118 -3.66 4.99 3.88
C GLY A 118 -3.69 3.55 4.39
N MET A 119 -3.58 3.37 5.69
CA MET A 119 -3.63 2.06 6.34
C MET A 119 -4.64 2.04 7.47
N GLY A 120 -5.52 1.05 7.47
CA GLY A 120 -6.58 0.91 8.45
C GLY A 120 -6.05 0.76 9.88
N GLU A 121 -6.76 1.34 10.86
CA GLU A 121 -6.36 1.32 12.28
C GLU A 121 -6.10 -0.10 12.80
N THR A 122 -6.85 -1.09 12.32
CA THR A 122 -6.70 -2.50 12.71
C THR A 122 -5.29 -3.01 12.44
N TYR A 123 -4.71 -2.65 11.29
CA TYR A 123 -3.36 -3.08 10.94
C TYR A 123 -2.29 -2.40 11.81
N PHE A 124 -2.49 -1.15 12.18
CA PHE A 124 -1.59 -0.46 13.12
C PHE A 124 -1.72 -0.97 14.56
N SER A 125 -2.86 -1.52 14.94
CA SER A 125 -3.06 -2.11 16.26
C SER A 125 -2.59 -3.56 16.36
N ASP A 126 -2.32 -4.20 15.23
CA ASP A 126 -1.82 -5.57 15.20
C ASP A 126 -0.41 -5.65 15.79
N GLU A 127 -0.24 -6.51 16.79
CA GLU A 127 1.09 -6.73 17.38
C GLU A 127 2.09 -7.32 16.38
N ASN A 128 1.59 -7.89 15.30
CA ASN A 128 2.40 -8.48 14.24
C ASN A 128 2.99 -7.43 13.29
N LEU A 129 2.49 -6.19 13.29
CA LEU A 129 3.03 -5.14 12.43
C LEU A 129 4.53 -4.92 12.63
N ASN A 130 5.01 -5.08 13.88
CA ASN A 130 6.42 -4.93 14.22
C ASN A 130 7.20 -6.26 14.18
N ASN A 131 6.58 -7.34 13.79
CA ASN A 131 7.20 -8.64 13.68
C ASN A 131 6.62 -9.44 12.52
N PRO A 132 7.12 -9.22 11.30
CA PRO A 132 6.63 -9.90 10.09
C PRO A 132 6.62 -11.43 10.20
N ALA A 133 7.58 -12.02 10.96
CA ALA A 133 7.65 -13.46 11.14
C ALA A 133 6.49 -14.03 11.97
N LYS A 134 5.82 -13.20 12.78
CA LYS A 134 4.68 -13.62 13.61
C LYS A 134 3.33 -13.30 12.99
N GLY A 135 3.27 -12.29 12.14
CA GLY A 135 2.04 -11.83 11.55
C GLY A 135 2.25 -11.18 10.19
N PRO A 136 2.37 -12.00 9.16
CA PRO A 136 2.70 -11.50 7.84
C PRO A 136 1.62 -10.61 7.22
N ALA A 137 0.35 -10.80 7.58
CA ALA A 137 -0.77 -10.11 6.93
C ALA A 137 -0.66 -8.58 7.01
N SER A 138 -0.32 -8.02 8.17
CA SER A 138 -0.17 -6.55 8.30
C SER A 138 1.09 -6.05 7.58
N ALA A 139 2.18 -6.83 7.63
CA ALA A 139 3.40 -6.52 6.92
C ALA A 139 3.21 -6.58 5.40
N GLU A 140 2.49 -7.60 4.92
CA GLU A 140 2.17 -7.77 3.50
C GLU A 140 1.34 -6.59 2.97
N VAL A 141 0.30 -6.18 3.70
CA VAL A 141 -0.53 -5.04 3.31
C VAL A 141 0.31 -3.77 3.25
N LEU A 142 1.16 -3.52 4.26
CA LEU A 142 2.02 -2.34 4.26
C LEU A 142 2.99 -2.33 3.09
N ALA A 143 3.66 -3.46 2.82
CA ALA A 143 4.57 -3.58 1.69
C ALA A 143 3.83 -3.40 0.34
N HIS A 144 2.66 -4.01 0.20
CA HIS A 144 1.81 -3.92 -0.98
C HIS A 144 1.44 -2.47 -1.32
N GLU A 145 0.94 -1.71 -0.35
CA GLU A 145 0.58 -0.30 -0.56
C GLU A 145 1.79 0.59 -0.92
N ILE A 146 2.98 0.23 -0.47
CA ILE A 146 4.21 0.89 -0.88
C ILE A 146 4.58 0.53 -2.32
N ILE A 147 4.47 -0.74 -2.69
CA ILE A 147 4.81 -1.27 -4.01
C ILE A 147 3.94 -0.65 -5.11
N HIS A 148 2.70 -0.24 -4.80
CA HIS A 148 1.86 0.53 -5.70
C HIS A 148 2.51 1.85 -6.17
N GLN A 149 3.53 2.36 -5.47
CA GLN A 149 4.28 3.52 -5.95
C GLN A 149 5.11 3.23 -7.22
N TRP A 150 5.30 1.95 -7.57
CA TRP A 150 5.90 1.49 -8.83
C TRP A 150 4.86 0.97 -9.80
N TRP A 151 3.85 0.23 -9.32
CA TRP A 151 2.82 -0.42 -10.12
C TRP A 151 1.44 0.20 -9.89
N GLY A 152 0.66 0.33 -10.96
CA GLY A 152 -0.65 1.00 -10.90
C GLY A 152 -0.58 2.51 -10.82
N LEU A 153 0.28 3.05 -9.96
CA LEU A 153 0.48 4.49 -9.79
C LEU A 153 1.73 4.98 -10.53
N GLY A 154 2.81 4.21 -10.53
CA GLY A 154 4.07 4.56 -11.16
C GLY A 154 4.13 4.20 -12.64
N ALA A 155 3.91 2.95 -12.95
CA ALA A 155 3.87 2.42 -14.31
C ALA A 155 2.54 1.69 -14.51
N THR A 156 1.64 2.29 -15.26
CA THR A 156 0.35 1.71 -15.61
C THR A 156 0.35 1.38 -17.09
N LEU A 157 0.20 0.11 -17.41
CA LEU A 157 -0.19 -0.31 -18.75
C LEU A 157 -1.69 -0.10 -18.86
N TYR A 158 -2.11 0.89 -19.59
CA TYR A 158 -3.53 1.18 -19.76
C TYR A 158 -4.20 0.03 -20.54
N ASP A 159 -4.98 -0.76 -19.84
CA ASP A 159 -5.94 -1.68 -20.42
C ASP A 159 -7.34 -1.34 -19.87
N PRO A 160 -8.20 -0.68 -20.65
CA PRO A 160 -9.51 -0.25 -20.18
C PRO A 160 -10.46 -1.42 -19.86
N GLU A 161 -10.13 -2.63 -20.28
CA GLU A 161 -10.97 -3.81 -20.05
C GLU A 161 -10.50 -4.67 -18.86
N ASP A 162 -9.26 -4.48 -18.37
CA ASP A 162 -8.63 -5.38 -17.41
C ASP A 162 -7.64 -4.64 -16.49
N GLU A 163 -8.09 -3.57 -15.87
CA GLU A 163 -7.26 -2.67 -15.06
C GLU A 163 -6.59 -3.36 -13.87
N ASP A 164 -7.26 -4.32 -13.24
CA ASP A 164 -6.81 -4.87 -11.96
C ASP A 164 -5.54 -5.73 -12.05
N TRP A 165 -5.30 -6.43 -13.16
CA TRP A 165 -4.11 -7.28 -13.23
C TRP A 165 -2.79 -6.48 -13.33
N ASN A 166 -2.81 -5.33 -13.98
CA ASN A 166 -1.62 -4.50 -14.16
C ASN A 166 -1.36 -3.54 -13.00
N ASP A 167 -2.34 -3.34 -12.17
CA ASP A 167 -2.26 -2.62 -10.90
C ASP A 167 -2.06 -3.62 -9.75
N GLU A 168 -3.12 -4.27 -9.33
CA GLU A 168 -3.13 -5.21 -8.20
C GLU A 168 -2.29 -6.47 -8.48
N GLY A 169 -2.40 -7.05 -9.68
CA GLY A 169 -1.74 -8.30 -10.00
C GLY A 169 -0.22 -8.22 -9.95
N ILE A 170 0.36 -7.18 -10.58
CA ILE A 170 1.81 -6.97 -10.55
C ILE A 170 2.26 -6.58 -9.14
N THR A 171 1.47 -5.79 -8.43
CA THR A 171 1.75 -5.41 -7.04
C THR A 171 1.75 -6.62 -6.11
N VAL A 172 0.76 -7.50 -6.20
CA VAL A 172 0.72 -8.76 -5.43
C VAL A 172 1.90 -9.67 -5.78
N TYR A 173 2.23 -9.81 -7.07
CA TYR A 173 3.39 -10.60 -7.47
C TYR A 173 4.71 -10.02 -6.93
N THR A 174 4.84 -8.70 -6.96
CA THR A 174 6.04 -8.03 -6.42
C THR A 174 6.10 -8.18 -4.90
N THR A 175 4.97 -8.08 -4.21
CA THR A 175 4.86 -8.36 -2.77
C THR A 175 5.29 -9.79 -2.45
N TYR A 176 4.80 -10.77 -3.20
CA TYR A 176 5.25 -12.16 -3.08
C TYR A 176 6.76 -12.30 -3.22
N ARG A 177 7.37 -11.65 -4.21
CA ARG A 177 8.82 -11.70 -4.42
C ARG A 177 9.59 -11.09 -3.24
N LEU A 178 9.16 -9.93 -2.76
CA LEU A 178 9.73 -9.29 -1.57
C LEU A 178 9.60 -10.17 -0.33
N MET A 179 8.40 -10.74 -0.09
CA MET A 179 8.17 -11.62 1.06
C MET A 179 8.99 -12.91 0.97
N SER A 180 9.24 -13.42 -0.25
CA SER A 180 10.13 -14.55 -0.45
C SER A 180 11.57 -14.24 0.00
N GLU A 181 12.06 -13.02 -0.24
CA GLU A 181 13.39 -12.60 0.23
C GLU A 181 13.44 -12.38 1.75
N ILE A 182 12.40 -11.79 2.33
CA ILE A 182 12.36 -11.43 3.77
C ILE A 182 12.04 -12.65 4.63
N MET A 183 11.05 -13.46 4.23
CA MET A 183 10.47 -14.53 5.03
C MET A 183 10.95 -15.92 4.59
N GLY A 184 11.56 -16.01 3.41
CA GLY A 184 12.02 -17.24 2.80
C GLY A 184 11.03 -17.89 1.83
N GLU A 185 11.57 -18.78 0.99
CA GLU A 185 10.80 -19.42 -0.10
C GLU A 185 9.68 -20.33 0.39
N ASP A 186 9.86 -21.02 1.53
CA ASP A 186 8.82 -21.88 2.11
C ASP A 186 7.59 -21.06 2.54
N TYR A 187 7.84 -19.94 3.20
CA TYR A 187 6.78 -19.00 3.55
C TYR A 187 6.03 -18.50 2.31
N ALA A 188 6.76 -18.05 1.30
CA ALA A 188 6.20 -17.53 0.07
C ALA A 188 5.39 -18.60 -0.70
N ARG A 189 5.87 -19.84 -0.73
CA ARG A 189 5.12 -20.96 -1.30
C ARG A 189 3.78 -21.18 -0.59
N GLU A 190 3.80 -21.32 0.72
CA GLU A 190 2.60 -21.65 1.51
C GLU A 190 1.56 -20.52 1.52
N ASN A 191 2.02 -19.28 1.51
CA ASN A 191 1.12 -18.12 1.63
C ASN A 191 0.68 -17.52 0.30
N TYR A 192 1.39 -17.81 -0.79
CA TYR A 192 1.06 -17.28 -2.12
C TYR A 192 0.85 -18.40 -3.14
N THR A 193 1.90 -19.09 -3.56
CA THR A 193 1.80 -19.97 -4.74
C THR A 193 0.90 -21.17 -4.54
N ASP A 194 0.88 -21.79 -3.36
CA ASP A 194 -0.02 -22.91 -3.06
C ASP A 194 -1.49 -22.43 -2.97
N LYS A 195 -1.72 -21.24 -2.42
CA LYS A 195 -3.06 -20.63 -2.40
C LYS A 195 -3.53 -20.26 -3.80
N TRP A 196 -2.68 -19.64 -4.61
CA TRP A 196 -3.02 -19.31 -6.00
C TRP A 196 -3.34 -20.58 -6.80
N LYS A 197 -2.52 -21.62 -6.64
CA LYS A 197 -2.75 -22.91 -7.28
C LYS A 197 -4.09 -23.51 -6.87
N ALA A 198 -4.42 -23.53 -5.59
CA ALA A 198 -5.68 -24.05 -5.08
C ALA A 198 -6.89 -23.28 -5.64
N VAL A 199 -6.82 -21.94 -5.69
CA VAL A 199 -7.86 -21.10 -6.30
C VAL A 199 -8.01 -21.41 -7.79
N MET A 200 -6.88 -21.54 -8.52
CA MET A 200 -6.89 -21.88 -9.95
C MET A 200 -7.52 -23.25 -10.19
N GLU A 201 -7.17 -24.25 -9.40
CA GLU A 201 -7.71 -25.61 -9.53
C GLU A 201 -9.22 -25.63 -9.26
N ASP A 202 -9.69 -24.94 -8.22
CA ASP A 202 -11.12 -24.83 -7.91
C ASP A 202 -11.90 -24.08 -8.99
N GLN A 203 -11.39 -22.93 -9.44
CA GLN A 203 -12.03 -22.12 -10.49
C GLN A 203 -12.02 -22.84 -11.82
N HIS A 204 -10.94 -23.51 -12.17
CA HIS A 204 -10.83 -24.31 -13.38
C HIS A 204 -11.90 -25.45 -13.35
N ALA A 205 -11.94 -26.22 -12.29
CA ALA A 205 -12.88 -27.32 -12.16
C ALA A 205 -14.35 -26.84 -12.22
N SER A 206 -14.69 -25.80 -11.48
CA SER A 206 -16.06 -25.31 -11.39
C SER A 206 -16.51 -24.54 -12.63
N PHE A 207 -15.63 -23.76 -13.24
CA PHE A 207 -15.96 -22.95 -14.41
C PHE A 207 -16.03 -23.79 -15.68
N TYR A 208 -15.02 -24.59 -15.97
CA TYR A 208 -14.97 -25.34 -17.21
C TYR A 208 -15.94 -26.52 -17.23
N GLN A 209 -16.37 -27.03 -16.09
CA GLN A 209 -17.50 -27.96 -16.04
C GLN A 209 -18.82 -27.33 -16.53
N ARG A 210 -19.00 -26.03 -16.25
CA ARG A 210 -20.19 -25.28 -16.67
C ARG A 210 -20.08 -24.66 -18.04
N HIS A 211 -18.84 -24.41 -18.49
CA HIS A 211 -18.53 -23.64 -19.67
C HIS A 211 -17.39 -24.30 -20.50
N PRO A 212 -17.64 -25.51 -21.05
CA PRO A 212 -16.62 -26.21 -21.83
C PRO A 212 -16.17 -25.45 -23.09
N GLU A 213 -16.97 -24.49 -23.57
CA GLU A 213 -16.64 -23.62 -24.69
C GLU A 213 -15.45 -22.67 -24.42
N TYR A 214 -15.05 -22.53 -23.17
CA TYR A 214 -13.94 -21.65 -22.76
C TYR A 214 -12.68 -22.43 -22.35
N LEU A 215 -12.60 -23.71 -22.65
CA LEU A 215 -11.42 -24.52 -22.30
C LEU A 215 -10.09 -23.93 -22.77
N ASP A 216 -10.11 -23.19 -23.87
CA ASP A 216 -8.92 -22.57 -24.46
C ASP A 216 -8.59 -21.19 -23.89
N ARG A 217 -9.42 -20.68 -22.96
CA ARG A 217 -9.27 -19.31 -22.45
C ARG A 217 -9.42 -19.26 -20.93
N LEU A 218 -8.43 -18.73 -20.26
CA LEU A 218 -8.57 -18.33 -18.87
C LEU A 218 -9.51 -17.11 -18.81
N PRO A 219 -10.68 -17.19 -18.12
CA PRO A 219 -11.57 -16.04 -18.02
C PRO A 219 -10.90 -14.88 -17.28
N LYS A 220 -10.92 -13.69 -17.86
CA LYS A 220 -10.29 -12.48 -17.30
C LYS A 220 -10.69 -12.23 -15.83
N ARG A 221 -11.97 -12.36 -15.50
CA ARG A 221 -12.47 -12.16 -14.12
C ARG A 221 -11.81 -13.07 -13.08
N TYR A 222 -11.29 -14.23 -13.48
CA TYR A 222 -10.61 -15.14 -12.55
C TYR A 222 -9.14 -14.81 -12.38
N SER A 223 -8.52 -14.10 -13.33
CA SER A 223 -7.18 -13.57 -13.12
C SER A 223 -7.16 -12.59 -11.97
N ASN A 224 -8.18 -11.72 -11.86
CA ASN A 224 -8.30 -10.77 -10.76
C ASN A 224 -8.56 -11.46 -9.43
N GLU A 225 -9.46 -12.46 -9.38
CA GLU A 225 -9.73 -13.23 -8.16
C GLU A 225 -8.50 -13.99 -7.66
N ILE A 226 -7.69 -14.54 -8.58
CA ILE A 226 -6.45 -15.24 -8.24
C ILE A 226 -5.42 -14.26 -7.69
N LEU A 227 -5.26 -13.12 -8.33
CA LEU A 227 -4.30 -12.10 -7.95
C LEU A 227 -4.72 -11.34 -6.69
N ALA A 228 -6.03 -11.21 -6.47
CA ALA A 228 -6.59 -10.60 -5.26
C ALA A 228 -6.78 -11.60 -4.10
N SER A 229 -6.59 -12.91 -4.32
CA SER A 229 -6.65 -13.91 -3.26
C SER A 229 -5.40 -13.82 -2.38
N ARG A 230 -5.51 -13.06 -1.32
CA ARG A 230 -4.52 -12.89 -0.25
C ARG A 230 -4.72 -13.93 0.84
#